data_37d91ea28afbd8394e3eb09f6e6bdcc4
#
_entry.id   37d91ea28afbd8394e3eb09f6e6bdcc4
#
_cell.length_a   1.000
_cell.length_b   1.000
_cell.length_c   1.000
_cell.angle_alpha   90.00
_cell.angle_beta   90.00
_cell.angle_gamma   90.00
#
_symmetry.space_group_name_H-M   'P 1'
#
loop_
_entity.id
_entity.type
_entity.pdbx_description
1 polymer ?
#
loop_
_entity_poly.entity_id
_entity_poly.type
_entity_poly.pdbx_seq_one_letter_code
_entity_poly.pdbx_strand_id
1 'polypeptide(L)'
;LCRSIAQVGLINPISVRKVGTTYELIAGERRLRASRRAGFSTIKAIVVNAYEQDSALIAIIENLQRENLHFLEEAEGYQSLLRNHNMTQEELASKIGKNQSTVANRLRLLRFPLSVRNAIVAGKLTERHTRALLRIPEESMQLKLITVIRNMKLSVAATEDLVQKTLNNMF
;
A
#
# COMPACT_ATOMS: atom_id res chain seq x y z
N LEU A 1 -2.06 -20.85 16.86
CA LEU A 1 -3.38 -20.68 16.28
C LEU A 1 -4.20 -21.97 16.33
N CYS A 2 -3.70 -23.14 15.86
CA CYS A 2 -4.44 -24.40 15.94
C CYS A 2 -4.85 -24.78 17.37
N ARG A 3 -3.93 -24.69 18.35
CA ARG A 3 -4.25 -24.99 19.77
C ARG A 3 -5.30 -24.05 20.34
N SER A 4 -5.23 -22.76 20.03
CA SER A 4 -6.22 -21.76 20.46
C SER A 4 -7.59 -22.05 19.85
N ILE A 5 -7.63 -22.36 18.55
CA ILE A 5 -8.89 -22.70 17.87
C ILE A 5 -9.50 -23.99 18.40
N ALA A 6 -8.68 -24.99 18.73
CA ALA A 6 -9.15 -26.25 19.31
C ALA A 6 -9.77 -26.06 20.71
N GLN A 7 -9.27 -25.10 21.51
CA GLN A 7 -9.74 -24.86 22.88
C GLN A 7 -10.94 -23.92 22.97
N VAL A 8 -10.94 -22.83 22.17
CA VAL A 8 -11.91 -21.72 22.31
C VAL A 8 -12.80 -21.58 21.07
N GLY A 9 -12.51 -22.37 20.02
CA GLY A 9 -13.16 -22.20 18.73
C GLY A 9 -12.64 -21.00 17.94
N LEU A 10 -13.26 -20.76 16.78
CA LEU A 10 -12.93 -19.62 15.94
C LEU A 10 -13.64 -18.36 16.45
N ILE A 11 -12.88 -17.43 17.08
CA ILE A 11 -13.41 -16.17 17.63
C ILE A 11 -13.79 -15.22 16.49
N ASN A 12 -12.87 -14.98 15.56
CA ASN A 12 -13.12 -14.13 14.41
C ASN A 12 -13.44 -14.97 13.18
N PRO A 13 -14.63 -14.84 12.59
CA PRO A 13 -15.06 -15.62 11.43
C PRO A 13 -14.14 -15.37 10.22
N ILE A 14 -14.12 -16.31 9.28
CA ILE A 14 -13.53 -16.11 7.95
C ILE A 14 -14.53 -15.35 7.08
N SER A 15 -14.04 -14.72 6.00
CA SER A 15 -14.91 -14.07 5.00
C SER A 15 -14.95 -14.93 3.75
N VAL A 16 -16.15 -15.21 3.26
CA VAL A 16 -16.40 -16.02 2.07
C VAL A 16 -17.39 -15.32 1.14
N ARG A 17 -17.29 -15.58 -0.16
CA ARG A 17 -18.32 -15.21 -1.12
C ARG A 17 -19.06 -16.44 -1.61
N LYS A 18 -20.33 -16.30 -1.91
CA LYS A 18 -21.13 -17.37 -2.50
C LYS A 18 -20.89 -17.42 -4.01
N VAL A 19 -20.52 -18.59 -4.52
CA VAL A 19 -20.30 -18.85 -5.95
C VAL A 19 -21.17 -20.05 -6.32
N GLY A 20 -22.32 -19.80 -6.92
CA GLY A 20 -23.30 -20.84 -7.19
C GLY A 20 -23.79 -21.54 -5.91
N THR A 21 -23.52 -22.84 -5.78
CA THR A 21 -23.86 -23.66 -4.60
C THR A 21 -22.72 -23.78 -3.59
N THR A 22 -21.54 -23.20 -3.87
CA THR A 22 -20.33 -23.29 -3.04
C THR A 22 -19.93 -21.93 -2.49
N TYR A 23 -18.91 -21.94 -1.62
CA TYR A 23 -18.34 -20.73 -1.06
C TYR A 23 -16.85 -20.65 -1.38
N GLU A 24 -16.40 -19.49 -1.82
CA GLU A 24 -15.00 -19.19 -2.06
C GLU A 24 -14.45 -18.29 -0.96
N LEU A 25 -13.24 -18.62 -0.46
CA LEU A 25 -12.62 -17.86 0.60
C LEU A 25 -12.10 -16.51 0.07
N ILE A 26 -12.51 -15.42 0.74
CA ILE A 26 -12.01 -14.06 0.48
C ILE A 26 -10.87 -13.74 1.45
N ALA A 27 -11.07 -13.99 2.75
CA ALA A 27 -10.08 -13.69 3.78
C ALA A 27 -10.13 -14.71 4.92
N GLY A 28 -8.94 -14.99 5.48
CA GLY A 28 -8.82 -15.88 6.64
C GLY A 28 -8.19 -17.25 6.34
N GLU A 29 -7.37 -17.39 5.30
CA GLU A 29 -6.69 -18.63 4.88
C GLU A 29 -6.01 -19.35 6.07
N ARG A 30 -5.24 -18.62 6.89
CA ARG A 30 -4.56 -19.19 8.06
C ARG A 30 -5.55 -19.74 9.10
N ARG A 31 -6.72 -19.10 9.25
CA ARG A 31 -7.80 -19.55 10.14
C ARG A 31 -8.49 -20.79 9.60
N LEU A 32 -8.79 -20.82 8.31
CA LEU A 32 -9.36 -21.97 7.62
C LEU A 32 -8.46 -23.20 7.74
N ARG A 33 -7.17 -23.06 7.43
CA ARG A 33 -6.18 -24.15 7.55
C ARG A 33 -6.02 -24.64 8.98
N ALA A 34 -6.00 -23.72 9.95
CA ALA A 34 -5.87 -24.07 11.36
C ALA A 34 -7.12 -24.79 11.89
N SER A 35 -8.33 -24.40 11.48
CA SER A 35 -9.57 -25.06 11.83
C SER A 35 -9.67 -26.48 11.23
N ARG A 36 -9.28 -26.65 9.97
CA ARG A 36 -9.19 -27.99 9.35
C ARG A 36 -8.22 -28.90 10.11
N ARG A 37 -7.03 -28.39 10.50
CA ARG A 37 -6.05 -29.16 11.29
C ARG A 37 -6.53 -29.45 12.71
N ALA A 38 -7.41 -28.62 13.26
CA ALA A 38 -8.04 -28.84 14.57
C ALA A 38 -9.25 -29.78 14.51
N GLY A 39 -9.59 -30.33 13.32
CA GLY A 39 -10.66 -31.32 13.15
C GLY A 39 -12.06 -30.73 13.03
N PHE A 40 -12.22 -29.42 12.84
CA PHE A 40 -13.54 -28.82 12.66
C PHE A 40 -14.11 -29.11 11.27
N SER A 41 -15.31 -29.70 11.23
CA SER A 41 -16.08 -29.93 10.00
C SER A 41 -16.78 -28.67 9.50
N THR A 42 -17.11 -27.74 10.40
CA THR A 42 -17.74 -26.45 10.11
C THR A 42 -17.03 -25.34 10.89
N ILE A 43 -17.00 -24.14 10.30
CA ILE A 43 -16.44 -22.95 10.95
C ILE A 43 -17.34 -21.74 10.70
N LYS A 44 -17.27 -20.77 11.61
CA LYS A 44 -17.99 -19.50 11.45
C LYS A 44 -17.45 -18.74 10.25
N ALA A 45 -18.34 -18.34 9.32
CA ALA A 45 -18.02 -17.55 8.16
C ALA A 45 -19.01 -16.38 8.00
N ILE A 46 -18.52 -15.23 7.56
CA ILE A 46 -19.35 -14.13 7.08
C ILE A 46 -19.44 -14.30 5.57
N VAL A 47 -20.66 -14.44 5.06
CA VAL A 47 -20.91 -14.43 3.62
C VAL A 47 -20.99 -12.98 3.17
N VAL A 48 -19.98 -12.54 2.43
CA VAL A 48 -19.92 -11.19 1.86
C VAL A 48 -20.57 -11.24 0.49
N ASN A 49 -21.60 -10.45 0.28
CA ASN A 49 -22.22 -10.33 -1.03
C ASN A 49 -21.33 -9.49 -1.95
N ALA A 50 -21.34 -9.76 -3.25
CA ALA A 50 -20.58 -8.98 -4.23
C ALA A 50 -20.89 -7.47 -4.15
N TYR A 51 -22.12 -7.12 -3.83
CA TYR A 51 -22.56 -5.73 -3.62
C TYR A 51 -21.89 -5.05 -2.41
N GLU A 52 -21.66 -5.77 -1.32
CA GLU A 52 -21.00 -5.22 -0.13
C GLU A 52 -19.50 -5.05 -0.34
N GLN A 53 -18.87 -5.93 -1.13
CA GLN A 53 -17.46 -5.78 -1.51
C GLN A 53 -17.23 -4.57 -2.38
N ASP A 54 -18.09 -4.34 -3.38
CA ASP A 54 -18.02 -3.16 -4.23
C ASP A 54 -18.30 -1.89 -3.43
N SER A 55 -19.25 -1.91 -2.51
CA SER A 55 -19.54 -0.78 -1.63
C SER A 55 -18.38 -0.47 -0.68
N ALA A 56 -17.76 -1.48 -0.08
CA ALA A 56 -16.59 -1.30 0.78
C ALA A 56 -15.38 -0.80 -0.01
N LEU A 57 -15.17 -1.32 -1.22
CA LEU A 57 -14.12 -0.86 -2.12
C LEU A 57 -14.33 0.60 -2.54
N ILE A 58 -15.57 0.97 -2.89
CA ILE A 58 -15.94 2.35 -3.25
C ILE A 58 -15.66 3.27 -2.06
N ALA A 59 -16.04 2.90 -0.84
CA ALA A 59 -15.79 3.70 0.36
C ALA A 59 -14.29 3.88 0.65
N ILE A 60 -13.46 2.85 0.41
CA ILE A 60 -12.00 2.94 0.55
C ILE A 60 -11.43 3.87 -0.52
N ILE A 61 -11.89 3.75 -1.77
CA ILE A 61 -11.47 4.62 -2.87
C ILE A 61 -11.87 6.07 -2.60
N GLU A 62 -13.10 6.31 -2.14
CA GLU A 62 -13.56 7.65 -1.74
C GLU A 62 -12.68 8.24 -0.64
N ASN A 63 -12.36 7.45 0.39
CA ASN A 63 -11.48 7.90 1.47
C ASN A 63 -10.04 8.20 0.98
N LEU A 64 -9.54 7.45 -0.01
CA LEU A 64 -8.25 7.70 -0.66
C LEU A 64 -8.26 8.95 -1.57
N GLN A 65 -9.43 9.37 -2.06
CA GLN A 65 -9.59 10.56 -2.86
C GLN A 65 -9.84 11.84 -2.02
N ARG A 66 -9.86 11.72 -0.67
CA ARG A 66 -9.99 12.91 0.19
C ARG A 66 -8.86 13.89 -0.06
N GLU A 67 -9.23 15.15 -0.20
CA GLU A 67 -8.33 16.30 -0.34
C GLU A 67 -7.45 16.41 0.89
N ASN A 68 -6.30 16.00 1.07
CA ASN A 68 -5.32 16.19 2.14
C ASN A 68 -4.52 14.93 2.53
N LEU A 69 -4.68 13.80 1.83
CA LEU A 69 -3.79 12.67 2.04
C LEU A 69 -2.39 13.02 1.52
N HIS A 70 -1.40 12.72 2.34
CA HIS A 70 -0.02 12.80 1.88
C HIS A 70 0.22 11.76 0.78
N PHE A 71 0.99 12.10 -0.24
CA PHE A 71 1.21 11.22 -1.41
C PHE A 71 1.82 9.85 -1.05
N LEU A 72 2.52 9.70 0.08
CA LEU A 72 3.00 8.41 0.59
C LEU A 72 1.86 7.59 1.21
N GLU A 73 0.93 8.23 1.92
CA GLU A 73 -0.27 7.56 2.46
C GLU A 73 -1.17 7.07 1.31
N GLU A 74 -1.32 7.89 0.27
CA GLU A 74 -2.03 7.50 -0.96
C GLU A 74 -1.35 6.27 -1.61
N ALA A 75 -0.01 6.24 -1.66
CA ALA A 75 0.74 5.11 -2.18
C ALA A 75 0.52 3.82 -1.36
N GLU A 76 0.50 3.93 -0.03
CA GLU A 76 0.22 2.80 0.88
C GLU A 76 -1.21 2.29 0.69
N GLY A 77 -2.17 3.18 0.53
CA GLY A 77 -3.55 2.84 0.18
C GLY A 77 -3.66 2.10 -1.14
N TYR A 78 -2.96 2.56 -2.18
CA TYR A 78 -2.92 1.86 -3.48
C TYR A 78 -2.32 0.46 -3.33
N GLN A 79 -1.21 0.33 -2.61
CA GLN A 79 -0.58 -0.97 -2.37
C GLN A 79 -1.52 -1.93 -1.63
N SER A 80 -2.24 -1.42 -0.63
CA SER A 80 -3.23 -2.19 0.12
C SER A 80 -4.37 -2.69 -0.77
N LEU A 81 -4.92 -1.80 -1.62
CA LEU A 81 -5.98 -2.16 -2.56
C LEU A 81 -5.53 -3.24 -3.55
N LEU A 82 -4.35 -3.09 -4.16
CA LEU A 82 -3.81 -4.08 -5.08
C LEU A 82 -3.66 -5.45 -4.42
N ARG A 83 -3.15 -5.50 -3.18
CA ARG A 83 -2.94 -6.76 -2.45
C ARG A 83 -4.22 -7.41 -1.96
N ASN A 84 -5.13 -6.61 -1.40
CA ASN A 84 -6.33 -7.14 -0.74
C ASN A 84 -7.41 -7.56 -1.74
N HIS A 85 -7.43 -6.94 -2.92
CA HIS A 85 -8.43 -7.19 -3.95
C HIS A 85 -7.87 -7.88 -5.19
N ASN A 86 -6.60 -8.29 -5.17
CA ASN A 86 -5.90 -8.94 -6.30
C ASN A 86 -6.03 -8.15 -7.62
N MET A 87 -6.02 -6.83 -7.53
CA MET A 87 -6.14 -5.94 -8.68
C MET A 87 -4.80 -5.70 -9.35
N THR A 88 -4.83 -5.49 -10.66
CA THR A 88 -3.72 -4.91 -11.40
C THR A 88 -3.64 -3.40 -11.19
N GLN A 89 -2.49 -2.80 -11.49
CA GLN A 89 -2.33 -1.33 -11.42
C GLN A 89 -3.24 -0.62 -12.42
N GLU A 90 -3.55 -1.24 -13.54
CA GLU A 90 -4.44 -0.72 -14.58
C GLU A 90 -5.89 -0.69 -14.12
N GLU A 91 -6.37 -1.79 -13.52
CA GLU A 91 -7.71 -1.87 -12.93
C GLU A 91 -7.89 -0.85 -11.80
N LEU A 92 -6.89 -0.72 -10.91
CA LEU A 92 -6.92 0.29 -9.87
C LEU A 92 -6.98 1.70 -10.46
N ALA A 93 -6.12 2.01 -11.43
CA ALA A 93 -6.06 3.31 -12.09
C ALA A 93 -7.41 3.68 -12.71
N SER A 94 -8.04 2.74 -13.42
CA SER A 94 -9.38 2.91 -13.97
C SER A 94 -10.43 3.23 -12.89
N LYS A 95 -10.43 2.48 -11.78
CA LYS A 95 -11.38 2.66 -10.68
C LYS A 95 -11.23 4.00 -9.94
N ILE A 96 -10.00 4.52 -9.83
CA ILE A 96 -9.73 5.81 -9.16
C ILE A 96 -9.69 7.01 -10.13
N GLY A 97 -9.97 6.79 -11.44
CA GLY A 97 -9.94 7.85 -12.44
C GLY A 97 -8.56 8.46 -12.70
N LYS A 98 -7.49 7.68 -12.54
CA LYS A 98 -6.10 8.10 -12.77
C LYS A 98 -5.47 7.28 -13.90
N ASN A 99 -4.33 7.77 -14.44
CA ASN A 99 -3.54 6.98 -15.37
C ASN A 99 -2.72 5.92 -14.64
N GLN A 100 -2.52 4.74 -15.24
CA GLN A 100 -1.70 3.66 -14.70
C GLN A 100 -0.30 4.14 -14.33
N SER A 101 0.31 5.02 -15.14
CA SER A 101 1.62 5.61 -14.86
C SER A 101 1.63 6.44 -13.57
N THR A 102 0.53 7.10 -13.21
CA THR A 102 0.39 7.83 -11.96
C THR A 102 0.40 6.87 -10.77
N VAL A 103 -0.36 5.77 -10.84
CA VAL A 103 -0.38 4.72 -9.82
C VAL A 103 1.01 4.09 -9.67
N ALA A 104 1.64 3.72 -10.80
CA ALA A 104 2.99 3.14 -10.80
C ALA A 104 4.04 4.08 -10.16
N ASN A 105 4.01 5.37 -10.50
CA ASN A 105 4.92 6.36 -9.92
C ASN A 105 4.70 6.50 -8.42
N ARG A 106 3.45 6.49 -7.96
CA ARG A 106 3.11 6.56 -6.55
C ARG A 106 3.64 5.35 -5.79
N LEU A 107 3.41 4.15 -6.30
CA LEU A 107 3.89 2.90 -5.71
C LEU A 107 5.42 2.81 -5.65
N ARG A 108 6.13 3.37 -6.63
CA ARG A 108 7.60 3.42 -6.62
C ARG A 108 8.16 4.16 -5.41
N LEU A 109 7.43 5.13 -4.84
CA LEU A 109 7.86 5.87 -3.65
C LEU A 109 7.92 4.99 -2.40
N LEU A 110 7.18 3.88 -2.37
CA LEU A 110 7.24 2.91 -1.28
C LEU A 110 8.53 2.08 -1.25
N ARG A 111 9.39 2.22 -2.27
CA ARG A 111 10.74 1.61 -2.26
C ARG A 111 11.69 2.27 -1.28
N PHE A 112 11.40 3.51 -0.88
CA PHE A 112 12.19 4.16 0.15
C PHE A 112 12.09 3.42 1.48
N PRO A 113 13.21 3.29 2.22
CA PRO A 113 13.20 2.84 3.61
C PRO A 113 12.27 3.71 4.47
N LEU A 114 11.78 3.14 5.56
CA LEU A 114 10.84 3.85 6.45
C LEU A 114 11.44 5.15 7.02
N SER A 115 12.72 5.14 7.37
CA SER A 115 13.50 6.30 7.82
C SER A 115 13.46 7.45 6.81
N VAL A 116 13.66 7.14 5.52
CA VAL A 116 13.62 8.11 4.43
C VAL A 116 12.20 8.64 4.21
N ARG A 117 11.19 7.74 4.23
CA ARG A 117 9.78 8.17 4.13
C ARG A 117 9.39 9.14 5.25
N ASN A 118 9.79 8.85 6.47
CA ASN A 118 9.56 9.74 7.61
C ASN A 118 10.26 11.09 7.44
N ALA A 119 11.49 11.10 6.94
CA ALA A 119 12.24 12.33 6.66
C ALA A 119 11.59 13.17 5.54
N ILE A 120 11.03 12.53 4.51
CA ILE A 120 10.29 13.20 3.42
C ILE A 120 9.06 13.92 3.99
N VAL A 121 8.27 13.24 4.83
CA VAL A 121 7.08 13.81 5.48
C VAL A 121 7.47 14.97 6.40
N ALA A 122 8.44 14.75 7.28
CA ALA A 122 8.94 15.79 8.21
C ALA A 122 9.56 16.99 7.49
N GLY A 123 10.19 16.75 6.34
CA GLY A 123 10.78 17.78 5.49
C GLY A 123 9.76 18.51 4.60
N LYS A 124 8.50 18.07 4.58
CA LYS A 124 7.44 18.60 3.70
C LYS A 124 7.85 18.63 2.23
N LEU A 125 8.59 17.62 1.77
CA LEU A 125 9.00 17.53 0.38
C LEU A 125 7.78 17.22 -0.50
N THR A 126 7.75 17.79 -1.69
CA THR A 126 6.69 17.44 -2.66
C THR A 126 7.00 16.10 -3.33
N GLU A 127 6.01 15.50 -3.96
CA GLU A 127 6.19 14.26 -4.74
C GLU A 127 7.31 14.38 -5.78
N ARG A 128 7.41 15.54 -6.45
CA ARG A 128 8.43 15.75 -7.49
C ARG A 128 9.85 15.74 -6.90
N HIS A 129 10.08 16.39 -5.76
CA HIS A 129 11.35 16.31 -5.04
C HIS A 129 11.67 14.86 -4.67
N THR A 130 10.66 14.15 -4.14
CA THR A 130 10.80 12.76 -3.69
C THR A 130 11.15 11.83 -4.87
N ARG A 131 10.52 12.03 -6.04
CA ARG A 131 10.82 11.21 -7.23
C ARG A 131 12.26 11.36 -7.69
N ALA A 132 12.83 12.56 -7.63
CA ALA A 132 14.23 12.77 -7.98
C ALA A 132 15.17 11.93 -7.10
N LEU A 133 14.87 11.84 -5.79
CA LEU A 133 15.65 11.07 -4.81
C LEU A 133 15.64 9.54 -5.03
N LEU A 134 14.66 8.99 -5.78
CA LEU A 134 14.64 7.56 -6.11
C LEU A 134 15.85 7.09 -6.92
N ARG A 135 16.57 8.01 -7.56
CA ARG A 135 17.76 7.72 -8.35
C ARG A 135 18.99 7.46 -7.49
N ILE A 136 18.96 7.87 -6.22
CA ILE A 136 20.06 7.67 -5.26
C ILE A 136 19.88 6.30 -4.59
N PRO A 137 20.85 5.38 -4.71
CA PRO A 137 20.68 4.03 -4.17
C PRO A 137 20.88 3.96 -2.65
N GLU A 138 21.73 4.82 -2.08
CA GLU A 138 22.11 4.77 -0.68
C GLU A 138 21.17 5.56 0.24
N GLU A 139 20.64 4.89 1.26
CA GLU A 139 19.75 5.50 2.27
C GLU A 139 20.39 6.67 2.99
N SER A 140 21.65 6.54 3.38
CA SER A 140 22.41 7.60 4.06
C SER A 140 22.52 8.88 3.22
N MET A 141 22.71 8.71 1.91
CA MET A 141 22.79 9.84 0.98
C MET A 141 21.40 10.46 0.74
N GLN A 142 20.35 9.63 0.63
CA GLN A 142 18.98 10.13 0.53
C GLN A 142 18.64 11.04 1.72
N LEU A 143 18.96 10.62 2.96
CA LEU A 143 18.72 11.42 4.16
C LEU A 143 19.51 12.73 4.17
N LYS A 144 20.78 12.70 3.76
CA LYS A 144 21.59 13.92 3.62
C LYS A 144 20.98 14.89 2.61
N LEU A 145 20.58 14.40 1.44
CA LEU A 145 19.97 15.24 0.40
C LEU A 145 18.64 15.83 0.86
N ILE A 146 17.78 15.07 1.55
CA ILE A 146 16.54 15.58 2.14
C ILE A 146 16.83 16.76 3.07
N THR A 147 17.86 16.65 3.91
CA THR A 147 18.26 17.72 4.82
C THR A 147 18.71 18.97 4.06
N VAL A 148 19.50 18.82 3.00
CA VAL A 148 19.95 19.92 2.16
C VAL A 148 18.76 20.58 1.46
N ILE A 149 17.89 19.79 0.81
CA ILE A 149 16.71 20.29 0.08
C ILE A 149 15.82 21.12 1.01
N ARG A 150 15.56 20.61 2.23
CA ARG A 150 14.75 21.29 3.22
C ARG A 150 15.37 22.59 3.71
N ASN A 151 16.65 22.56 4.11
CA ASN A 151 17.33 23.70 4.71
C ASN A 151 17.54 24.83 3.71
N MET A 152 17.87 24.49 2.47
CA MET A 152 18.07 25.45 1.38
C MET A 152 16.78 25.78 0.62
N LYS A 153 15.64 25.16 0.97
CA LYS A 153 14.35 25.35 0.28
C LYS A 153 14.46 25.22 -1.24
N LEU A 154 15.19 24.19 -1.69
CA LEU A 154 15.47 24.01 -3.11
C LEU A 154 14.18 23.82 -3.92
N SER A 155 14.15 24.38 -5.12
CA SER A 155 13.12 24.07 -6.10
C SER A 155 13.27 22.65 -6.64
N VAL A 156 12.23 22.13 -7.33
CA VAL A 156 12.29 20.81 -7.97
C VAL A 156 13.47 20.72 -8.95
N ALA A 157 13.65 21.73 -9.81
CA ALA A 157 14.76 21.76 -10.76
C ALA A 157 16.13 21.74 -10.05
N ALA A 158 16.32 22.57 -9.02
CA ALA A 158 17.55 22.58 -8.24
C ALA A 158 17.79 21.24 -7.51
N THR A 159 16.73 20.56 -7.11
CA THR A 159 16.81 19.22 -6.50
C THR A 159 17.26 18.18 -7.54
N GLU A 160 16.71 18.21 -8.75
CA GLU A 160 17.10 17.33 -9.83
C GLU A 160 18.58 17.53 -10.22
N ASP A 161 19.03 18.79 -10.30
CA ASP A 161 20.43 19.13 -10.54
C ASP A 161 21.36 18.63 -9.43
N LEU A 162 20.96 18.80 -8.16
CA LEU A 162 21.70 18.31 -7.01
C LEU A 162 21.83 16.79 -7.05
N VAL A 163 20.75 16.08 -7.32
CA VAL A 163 20.73 14.62 -7.47
C VAL A 163 21.65 14.19 -8.62
N GLN A 164 21.60 14.88 -9.76
CA GLN A 164 22.46 14.56 -10.91
C GLN A 164 23.95 14.75 -10.60
N LYS A 165 24.31 15.87 -9.94
CA LYS A 165 25.68 16.11 -9.48
C LYS A 165 26.15 15.06 -8.49
N THR A 166 25.29 14.68 -7.57
CA THR A 166 25.61 13.63 -6.58
C THR A 166 25.89 12.29 -7.27
N LEU A 167 25.06 11.92 -8.25
CA LEU A 167 25.29 10.69 -9.03
C LEU A 167 26.60 10.73 -9.81
N ASN A 168 26.91 11.86 -10.44
CA ASN A 168 28.15 12.00 -11.19
C ASN A 168 29.41 11.93 -10.29
N ASN A 169 29.29 12.26 -9.01
CA ASN A 169 30.40 12.17 -8.05
C ASN A 169 30.50 10.79 -7.38
N MET A 170 29.53 9.89 -7.60
CA MET A 170 29.53 8.53 -7.07
C MET A 170 30.16 7.52 -8.04
N PHE A 171 30.36 7.91 -9.29
CA PHE A 171 31.00 7.15 -10.37
C PHE A 171 32.22 7.88 -10.90
#